data_cc407c163dacaceb54021b8febe4d501
#
_entry.id   cc407c163dacaceb54021b8febe4d501
#
_cell.length_a   1.000
_cell.length_b   1.000
_cell.length_c   1.000
_cell.angle_alpha   90.00
_cell.angle_beta   90.00
_cell.angle_gamma   90.00
#
_symmetry.space_group_name_H-M   'P 1'
#
loop_
_entity.id
_entity.type
_entity.pdbx_description
1 polymer ?
#
loop_
_entity_poly.entity_id
_entity_poly.type
_entity_poly.pdbx_seq_one_letter_code
_entity_poly.pdbx_strand_id
1 'polypeptide(L)'
;MKKPAIAFDFHVAIIGATDIWRRLRLGADRTLWDLHEAIYQVYDRVDDHMFCFYLTKPGSRGRSALRDATEYAHPYTVEGTPEYMTPPLDASVAKLGRIGLTPRQRFYYLWDFGDEWWHTVKVAQIFTAMPPGSDTILQEKHGESPDEFKVWPPGRL
;
A
#
# COMPACT_ATOMS: atom_id res chain seq x y z
N MET A 1 -10.33 -7.96 -26.58
CA MET A 1 -10.66 -7.92 -25.14
C MET A 1 -9.37 -7.95 -24.32
N LYS A 2 -9.25 -7.05 -23.36
CA LYS A 2 -8.06 -7.00 -22.48
C LYS A 2 -8.07 -8.19 -21.51
N LYS A 3 -6.94 -8.90 -21.40
CA LYS A 3 -6.83 -9.98 -20.41
C LYS A 3 -6.87 -9.45 -18.99
N PRO A 4 -7.53 -10.14 -18.05
CA PRO A 4 -7.55 -9.71 -16.65
C PRO A 4 -6.16 -9.81 -16.02
N ALA A 5 -5.89 -8.96 -15.05
CA ALA A 5 -4.70 -9.05 -14.23
C ALA A 5 -4.73 -10.33 -13.38
N ILE A 6 -3.61 -11.01 -13.31
CA ILE A 6 -3.41 -12.20 -12.47
C ILE A 6 -2.55 -11.87 -11.26
N ALA A 7 -1.55 -11.00 -11.42
CA ALA A 7 -0.66 -10.57 -10.34
C ALA A 7 -0.16 -9.15 -10.57
N PHE A 8 0.32 -8.54 -9.49
CA PHE A 8 0.90 -7.20 -9.49
C PHE A 8 2.26 -7.25 -8.80
N ASP A 9 3.21 -6.49 -9.36
CA ASP A 9 4.40 -6.09 -8.62
C ASP A 9 4.23 -4.64 -8.16
N PHE A 10 4.50 -4.41 -6.88
CA PHE A 10 4.47 -3.09 -6.27
C PHE A 10 5.87 -2.69 -5.82
N HIS A 11 6.23 -1.45 -6.12
CA HIS A 11 7.41 -0.81 -5.54
C HIS A 11 6.97 0.06 -4.37
N VAL A 12 7.37 -0.33 -3.16
CA VAL A 12 6.99 0.36 -1.92
C VAL A 12 8.24 1.04 -1.37
N ALA A 13 8.17 2.35 -1.19
CA ALA A 13 9.27 3.16 -0.65
C ALA A 13 8.77 4.02 0.51
N ILE A 14 9.66 4.25 1.48
CA ILE A 14 9.36 5.14 2.62
C ILE A 14 9.54 6.59 2.17
N ILE A 15 8.54 7.42 2.38
CA ILE A 15 8.62 8.86 2.07
C ILE A 15 9.67 9.50 2.98
N GLY A 16 10.60 10.26 2.37
CA GLY A 16 11.74 10.87 3.07
C GLY A 16 12.98 9.97 3.14
N ALA A 17 12.85 8.69 2.80
CA ALA A 17 13.96 7.74 2.71
C ALA A 17 13.72 6.79 1.54
N THR A 18 13.63 7.35 0.34
CA THR A 18 13.26 6.64 -0.89
C THR A 18 14.26 5.59 -1.35
N ASP A 19 15.47 5.59 -0.78
CA ASP A 19 16.46 4.53 -0.94
C ASP A 19 16.13 3.28 -0.12
N ILE A 20 15.18 3.34 0.80
CA ILE A 20 14.67 2.19 1.56
C ILE A 20 13.37 1.75 0.89
N TRP A 21 13.46 0.71 0.05
CA TRP A 21 12.30 0.24 -0.70
C TRP A 21 12.24 -1.29 -0.77
N ARG A 22 11.05 -1.77 -1.13
CA ARG A 22 10.74 -3.19 -1.31
C ARG A 22 9.94 -3.37 -2.59
N ARG A 23 10.23 -4.41 -3.34
CA ARG A 23 9.39 -4.84 -4.46
C ARG A 23 8.61 -6.09 -4.03
N LEU A 24 7.30 -5.99 -4.08
CA LEU A 24 6.38 -7.03 -3.60
C LEU A 24 5.55 -7.57 -4.76
N ARG A 25 5.29 -8.86 -4.73
CA ARG A 25 4.39 -9.52 -5.70
C ARG A 25 3.19 -10.12 -4.99
N LEU A 26 1.99 -9.74 -5.44
CA LEU A 26 0.73 -10.27 -4.91
C LEU A 26 -0.20 -10.64 -6.06
N GLY A 27 -0.94 -11.75 -5.89
CA GLY A 27 -1.98 -12.15 -6.82
C GLY A 27 -3.15 -11.14 -6.85
N ALA A 28 -3.83 -11.07 -7.98
CA ALA A 28 -4.96 -10.15 -8.17
C ALA A 28 -6.17 -10.49 -7.26
N ASP A 29 -6.25 -11.71 -6.76
CA ASP A 29 -7.27 -12.18 -5.82
C ASP A 29 -6.98 -11.78 -4.37
N ARG A 30 -5.79 -11.27 -4.08
CA ARG A 30 -5.43 -10.73 -2.78
C ARG A 30 -6.06 -9.36 -2.56
N THR A 31 -6.17 -8.96 -1.30
CA THR A 31 -6.81 -7.70 -0.89
C THR A 31 -5.77 -6.64 -0.54
N LEU A 32 -6.24 -5.41 -0.35
CA LEU A 32 -5.40 -4.34 0.23
C LEU A 32 -4.97 -4.67 1.67
N TRP A 33 -5.78 -5.46 2.41
CA TRP A 33 -5.33 -6.00 3.70
C TRP A 33 -4.09 -6.87 3.52
N ASP A 34 -4.10 -7.78 2.53
CA ASP A 34 -2.94 -8.63 2.24
C ASP A 34 -1.71 -7.80 1.87
N LEU A 35 -1.90 -6.70 1.13
CA LEU A 35 -0.81 -5.77 0.81
C LEU A 35 -0.28 -5.08 2.06
N HIS A 36 -1.17 -4.64 2.98
CA HIS A 36 -0.76 -4.12 4.28
C HIS A 36 0.09 -5.13 5.07
N GLU A 37 -0.39 -6.37 5.18
CA GLU A 37 0.34 -7.44 5.86
C GLU A 37 1.72 -7.67 5.23
N ALA A 38 1.79 -7.67 3.91
CA ALA A 38 3.06 -7.82 3.18
C ALA A 38 4.02 -6.67 3.48
N ILE A 39 3.55 -5.43 3.45
CA ILE A 39 4.36 -4.24 3.77
C ILE A 39 4.85 -4.30 5.22
N TYR A 40 3.96 -4.65 6.13
CA TYR A 40 4.28 -4.83 7.55
C TYR A 40 5.44 -5.81 7.74
N GLN A 41 5.35 -6.97 7.11
CA GLN A 41 6.37 -8.02 7.23
C GLN A 41 7.71 -7.63 6.60
N VAL A 42 7.70 -7.07 5.40
CA VAL A 42 8.95 -6.78 4.68
C VAL A 42 9.72 -5.60 5.26
N TYR A 43 9.08 -4.78 6.08
CA TYR A 43 9.74 -3.72 6.86
C TYR A 43 10.04 -4.14 8.31
N ASP A 44 9.91 -5.42 8.61
CA ASP A 44 10.27 -6.00 9.92
C ASP A 44 9.55 -5.32 11.10
N ARG A 45 8.32 -4.89 10.89
CA ARG A 45 7.52 -4.21 11.90
C ARG A 45 6.99 -5.19 12.95
N VAL A 46 6.82 -4.70 14.17
CA VAL A 46 6.47 -5.53 15.34
C VAL A 46 5.14 -5.11 15.96
N ASP A 47 4.90 -3.80 16.09
CA ASP A 47 3.67 -3.30 16.70
C ASP A 47 2.54 -3.19 15.68
N ASP A 48 1.33 -3.53 16.13
CA ASP A 48 0.13 -3.34 15.36
C ASP A 48 -0.33 -1.88 15.44
N HIS A 49 -0.55 -1.27 14.29
CA HIS A 49 -1.10 0.08 14.16
C HIS A 49 -2.15 0.13 13.07
N MET A 50 -3.06 1.09 13.19
CA MET A 50 -4.02 1.36 12.13
C MET A 50 -3.30 1.85 10.87
N PHE A 51 -3.91 1.60 9.74
CA PHE A 51 -3.37 1.96 8.43
C PHE A 51 -4.47 2.49 7.51
N CYS A 52 -4.05 3.17 6.46
CA CYS A 52 -4.93 3.59 5.38
C CYS A 52 -4.20 3.61 4.05
N PHE A 53 -4.84 3.09 3.01
CA PHE A 53 -4.42 3.29 1.63
C PHE A 53 -5.21 4.45 1.03
N TYR A 54 -4.49 5.35 0.37
CA TYR A 54 -5.05 6.48 -0.36
C TYR A 54 -4.87 6.22 -1.85
N LEU A 55 -5.90 5.66 -2.48
CA LEU A 55 -5.87 5.32 -3.89
C LEU A 55 -6.15 6.57 -4.70
N THR A 56 -5.08 7.22 -5.12
CA THR A 56 -5.13 8.46 -5.89
C THR A 56 -5.44 8.18 -7.36
N LYS A 57 -6.01 9.17 -8.04
CA LYS A 57 -6.23 9.07 -9.48
C LYS A 57 -4.90 8.93 -10.23
N PRO A 58 -4.85 8.13 -11.31
CA PRO A 58 -3.64 8.01 -12.12
C PRO A 58 -3.10 9.38 -12.51
N GLY A 59 -1.78 9.57 -12.33
CA GLY A 59 -1.10 10.84 -12.61
C GLY A 59 -1.12 11.87 -11.49
N SER A 60 -1.96 11.71 -10.47
CA SER A 60 -2.00 12.60 -9.31
C SER A 60 -0.83 12.36 -8.37
N ARG A 61 -0.31 13.42 -7.77
CA ARG A 61 0.85 13.34 -6.86
C ARG A 61 0.72 14.31 -5.69
N GLY A 62 1.40 13.94 -4.60
CA GLY A 62 1.57 14.79 -3.43
C GLY A 62 0.31 14.96 -2.60
N ARG A 63 0.36 15.93 -1.72
CA ARG A 63 -0.69 16.17 -0.71
C ARG A 63 -2.05 16.49 -1.33
N SER A 64 -2.08 17.24 -2.44
CA SER A 64 -3.32 17.58 -3.12
C SER A 64 -4.06 16.36 -3.68
N ALA A 65 -3.33 15.32 -4.06
CA ALA A 65 -3.89 14.07 -4.56
C ALA A 65 -4.67 13.30 -3.49
N LEU A 66 -4.34 13.48 -2.22
CA LEU A 66 -5.04 12.81 -1.11
C LEU A 66 -6.48 13.30 -0.96
N ARG A 67 -6.74 14.55 -1.30
CA ARG A 67 -8.08 15.16 -1.15
C ARG A 67 -9.14 14.42 -1.95
N ASP A 68 -8.79 13.95 -3.13
CA ASP A 68 -9.68 13.25 -4.06
C ASP A 68 -9.45 11.74 -4.10
N ALA A 69 -8.60 11.22 -3.21
CA ALA A 69 -8.27 9.81 -3.15
C ALA A 69 -9.43 9.00 -2.57
N THR A 70 -9.56 7.76 -3.04
CA THR A 70 -10.41 6.77 -2.40
C THR A 70 -9.64 6.15 -1.25
N GLU A 71 -10.18 6.21 -0.04
CA GLU A 71 -9.53 5.71 1.17
C GLU A 71 -10.01 4.29 1.47
N TYR A 72 -9.06 3.40 1.73
CA TYR A 72 -9.29 2.03 2.20
C TYR A 72 -8.55 1.83 3.50
N ALA A 73 -9.25 1.44 4.55
CA ALA A 73 -8.66 1.36 5.89
C ALA A 73 -8.97 0.03 6.57
N HIS A 74 -8.40 -0.13 7.75
CA HIS A 74 -8.70 -1.24 8.65
C HIS A 74 -10.21 -1.26 8.97
N PRO A 75 -10.86 -2.45 9.04
CA PRO A 75 -12.29 -2.55 9.37
C PRO A 75 -12.71 -1.80 10.64
N TYR A 76 -11.87 -1.78 11.67
CA TYR A 76 -12.15 -1.03 12.88
C TYR A 76 -12.20 0.48 12.67
N THR A 77 -11.42 1.01 11.75
CA THR A 77 -11.50 2.43 11.37
C THR A 77 -12.82 2.72 10.67
N VAL A 78 -13.26 1.80 9.81
CA VAL A 78 -14.55 1.92 9.11
C VAL A 78 -15.71 1.95 10.12
N GLU A 79 -15.74 0.98 11.02
CA GLU A 79 -16.78 0.86 12.06
C GLU A 79 -16.75 2.02 13.06
N GLY A 80 -15.57 2.49 13.41
CA GLY A 80 -15.38 3.57 14.38
C GLY A 80 -15.57 4.97 13.81
N THR A 81 -15.88 5.12 12.54
CA THR A 81 -16.11 6.43 11.92
C THR A 81 -17.44 7.02 12.41
N PRO A 82 -17.44 8.26 12.95
CA PRO A 82 -18.68 8.90 13.40
C PRO A 82 -19.71 9.06 12.27
N GLU A 83 -21.00 9.01 12.61
CA GLU A 83 -22.09 9.10 11.62
C GLU A 83 -22.07 10.38 10.76
N TYR A 84 -21.52 11.47 11.29
CA TYR A 84 -21.41 12.73 10.55
C TYR A 84 -20.23 12.78 9.56
N MET A 85 -19.41 11.73 9.52
CA MET A 85 -18.27 11.61 8.61
C MET A 85 -18.49 10.47 7.62
N THR A 86 -17.93 10.61 6.41
CA THR A 86 -17.92 9.53 5.43
C THR A 86 -16.83 8.52 5.83
N PRO A 87 -17.19 7.26 6.09
CA PRO A 87 -16.17 6.26 6.42
C PRO A 87 -15.31 5.91 5.21
N PRO A 88 -14.07 5.48 5.42
CA PRO A 88 -13.29 4.85 4.36
C PRO A 88 -13.91 3.51 3.95
N LEU A 89 -13.47 2.98 2.84
CA LEU A 89 -13.81 1.63 2.41
C LEU A 89 -12.99 0.60 3.19
N ASP A 90 -13.51 -0.62 3.28
CA ASP A 90 -12.86 -1.71 4.00
C ASP A 90 -11.76 -2.36 3.15
N ALA A 91 -10.51 -2.24 3.58
CA ALA A 91 -9.35 -2.82 2.91
C ALA A 91 -9.39 -4.36 2.86
N SER A 92 -10.05 -5.00 3.82
CA SER A 92 -10.07 -6.47 3.93
C SER A 92 -10.90 -7.16 2.84
N VAL A 93 -11.77 -6.41 2.16
CA VAL A 93 -12.61 -6.94 1.05
C VAL A 93 -12.25 -6.33 -0.31
N ALA A 94 -11.27 -5.43 -0.35
CA ALA A 94 -10.86 -4.72 -1.56
C ALA A 94 -9.80 -5.52 -2.33
N LYS A 95 -10.23 -6.29 -3.32
CA LYS A 95 -9.33 -7.13 -4.13
C LYS A 95 -8.51 -6.28 -5.10
N LEU A 96 -7.21 -6.55 -5.17
CA LEU A 96 -6.26 -5.82 -6.02
C LEU A 96 -6.67 -5.82 -7.49
N GLY A 97 -7.20 -6.92 -7.99
CA GLY A 97 -7.68 -7.03 -9.37
C GLY A 97 -8.97 -6.26 -9.67
N ARG A 98 -9.64 -5.70 -8.65
CA ARG A 98 -10.96 -5.06 -8.79
C ARG A 98 -11.01 -3.59 -8.42
N ILE A 99 -9.94 -3.03 -7.90
CA ILE A 99 -9.89 -1.62 -7.47
C ILE A 99 -9.41 -0.66 -8.57
N GLY A 100 -9.22 -1.16 -9.79
CA GLY A 100 -8.92 -0.31 -10.94
C GLY A 100 -7.46 0.13 -11.05
N LEU A 101 -6.52 -0.65 -10.54
CA LEU A 101 -5.09 -0.35 -10.64
C LEU A 101 -4.62 -0.33 -12.09
N THR A 102 -3.86 0.69 -12.45
CA THR A 102 -3.28 0.87 -13.79
C THR A 102 -1.75 0.82 -13.77
N PRO A 103 -1.10 0.50 -14.90
CA PRO A 103 0.37 0.46 -14.95
C PRO A 103 0.99 1.79 -14.51
N ARG A 104 2.02 1.71 -13.69
CA ARG A 104 2.78 2.85 -13.15
C ARG A 104 1.98 3.80 -12.26
N GLN A 105 0.75 3.46 -11.91
CA GLN A 105 -0.04 4.23 -10.93
C GLN A 105 0.68 4.28 -9.61
N ARG A 106 0.74 5.47 -9.01
CA ARG A 106 1.27 5.69 -7.67
C ARG A 106 0.12 6.01 -6.74
N PHE A 107 0.12 5.36 -5.58
CA PHE A 107 -0.79 5.67 -4.49
C PHE A 107 -0.01 5.67 -3.18
N TYR A 108 -0.69 5.92 -2.06
CA TYR A 108 -0.02 6.12 -0.79
C TYR A 108 -0.54 5.16 0.28
N TYR A 109 0.34 4.83 1.20
CA TYR A 109 0.04 3.99 2.34
C TYR A 109 0.55 4.67 3.61
N LEU A 110 -0.35 4.86 4.57
CA LEU A 110 -0.03 5.40 5.89
C LEU A 110 -0.14 4.27 6.91
N TRP A 111 0.93 4.03 7.63
CA TRP A 111 0.95 3.10 8.75
C TRP A 111 1.23 3.88 10.03
N ASP A 112 0.46 3.60 11.09
CA ASP A 112 0.51 4.31 12.37
C ASP A 112 0.07 5.77 12.25
N PHE A 113 -1.18 6.05 12.62
CA PHE A 113 -1.76 7.40 12.53
C PHE A 113 -1.11 8.38 13.52
N GLY A 114 -0.48 7.86 14.59
CA GLY A 114 0.23 8.70 15.57
C GLY A 114 1.56 9.21 15.03
N ASP A 115 2.45 8.29 14.66
CA ASP A 115 3.80 8.64 14.18
C ASP A 115 3.84 8.97 12.68
N GLU A 116 2.88 8.46 11.90
CA GLU A 116 2.73 8.74 10.47
C GLU A 116 3.88 8.25 9.61
N TRP A 117 3.98 6.93 9.47
CA TRP A 117 4.89 6.31 8.50
C TRP A 117 4.24 6.29 7.11
N TRP A 118 4.61 7.26 6.29
CA TRP A 118 4.11 7.40 4.93
C TRP A 118 4.95 6.63 3.93
N HIS A 119 4.28 5.98 2.97
CA HIS A 119 4.91 5.22 1.90
C HIS A 119 4.28 5.59 0.57
N THR A 120 5.12 5.61 -0.48
CA THR A 120 4.62 5.54 -1.85
C THR A 120 4.50 4.08 -2.24
N VAL A 121 3.41 3.75 -2.93
CA VAL A 121 3.19 2.43 -3.51
C VAL A 121 2.98 2.64 -5.00
N LYS A 122 3.86 2.08 -5.82
CA LYS A 122 3.78 2.19 -7.27
C LYS A 122 3.48 0.83 -7.88
N VAL A 123 2.53 0.79 -8.81
CA VAL A 123 2.29 -0.40 -9.64
C VAL A 123 3.46 -0.53 -10.61
N ALA A 124 4.44 -1.37 -10.26
CA ALA A 124 5.65 -1.56 -11.06
C ALA A 124 5.37 -2.40 -12.30
N GLN A 125 4.52 -3.42 -12.16
CA GLN A 125 4.13 -4.29 -13.26
C GLN A 125 2.79 -4.96 -13.00
N ILE A 126 2.02 -5.17 -14.07
CA ILE A 126 0.78 -5.95 -14.05
C ILE A 126 1.00 -7.18 -14.93
N PHE A 127 0.72 -8.35 -14.39
CA PHE A 127 0.90 -9.62 -15.09
C PHE A 127 -0.46 -10.20 -15.49
N THR A 128 -0.55 -10.69 -16.71
CA THR A 128 -1.72 -11.41 -17.21
C THR A 128 -1.56 -12.93 -17.15
N ALA A 129 -0.40 -13.40 -16.69
CA ALA A 129 -0.09 -14.78 -16.34
C ALA A 129 0.85 -14.77 -15.15
N MET A 130 0.81 -15.80 -14.32
CA MET A 130 1.66 -15.87 -13.13
C MET A 130 3.14 -15.98 -13.51
N PRO A 131 3.98 -14.99 -13.14
CA PRO A 131 5.39 -15.01 -13.50
C PRO A 131 6.19 -15.98 -12.61
N PRO A 132 7.38 -16.41 -13.04
CA PRO A 132 8.28 -17.18 -12.19
C PRO A 132 8.65 -16.42 -10.90
N GLY A 133 8.89 -17.16 -9.81
CA GLY A 133 9.23 -16.56 -8.52
C GLY A 133 8.04 -16.07 -7.72
N SER A 134 6.82 -16.42 -8.11
CA SER A 134 5.58 -15.99 -7.44
C SER A 134 5.25 -16.77 -6.17
N ASP A 135 6.09 -17.70 -5.77
CA ASP A 135 6.02 -18.43 -4.50
C ASP A 135 6.48 -17.55 -3.30
N THR A 136 7.14 -16.42 -3.56
CA THR A 136 7.55 -15.46 -2.55
C THR A 136 6.98 -14.07 -2.82
N ILE A 137 6.55 -13.39 -1.77
CA ILE A 137 6.02 -12.01 -1.87
C ILE A 137 7.16 -11.02 -2.13
N LEU A 138 8.23 -11.09 -1.34
CA LEU A 138 9.37 -10.17 -1.49
C LEU A 138 10.22 -10.58 -2.69
N GLN A 139 10.24 -9.71 -3.72
CA GLN A 139 11.02 -9.93 -4.95
C GLN A 139 12.38 -9.25 -4.89
N GLU A 140 12.44 -8.03 -4.36
CA GLU A 140 13.67 -7.26 -4.21
C GLU A 140 13.63 -6.42 -2.93
N LYS A 141 14.80 -6.20 -2.35
CA LYS A 141 14.97 -5.41 -1.13
C LYS A 141 16.15 -4.46 -1.31
N HIS A 142 15.97 -3.19 -0.93
CA HIS A 142 17.04 -2.19 -0.87
C HIS A 142 16.93 -1.38 0.41
N GLY A 143 18.04 -1.27 1.12
CA GLY A 143 18.10 -0.55 2.39
C GLY A 143 17.57 -1.36 3.57
N GLU A 144 18.10 -1.09 4.74
CA GLU A 144 17.67 -1.74 5.98
C GLU A 144 16.39 -1.13 6.50
N SER A 145 15.53 -1.97 7.11
CA SER A 145 14.31 -1.52 7.74
C SER A 145 14.61 -0.58 8.89
N PRO A 146 13.99 0.62 8.95
CA PRO A 146 14.13 1.50 10.11
C PRO A 146 13.54 0.84 11.36
N ASP A 147 14.20 1.03 12.50
CA ASP A 147 13.66 0.60 13.79
C ASP A 147 12.55 1.58 14.22
N GLU A 148 11.30 1.13 14.19
CA GLU A 148 10.13 1.95 14.50
C GLU A 148 10.11 2.54 15.90
N PHE A 149 10.91 1.98 16.82
CA PHE A 149 11.00 2.45 18.21
C PHE A 149 12.15 3.43 18.46
N LYS A 150 13.13 3.49 17.56
CA LYS A 150 14.37 4.26 17.76
C LYS A 150 14.51 5.45 16.83
N VAL A 151 13.76 5.47 15.73
CA VAL A 151 13.84 6.55 14.74
C VAL A 151 12.46 7.12 14.46
N TRP A 152 12.41 8.43 14.19
CA TRP A 152 11.20 9.09 13.74
C TRP A 152 10.97 8.81 12.25
N PRO A 153 9.70 8.81 11.80
CA PRO A 153 9.42 8.74 10.37
C PRO A 153 10.17 9.84 9.61
N PRO A 154 10.89 9.49 8.52
CA PRO A 154 11.80 10.45 7.86
C PRO A 154 11.11 11.52 7.03
N GLY A 155 9.82 11.33 6.71
CA GLY A 155 9.09 12.30 5.91
C GLY A 155 7.59 12.14 6.00
N ARG A 156 6.88 13.20 5.63
CA ARG A 156 5.43 13.25 5.56
C ARG A 156 4.98 13.69 4.17
N LEU A 157 3.78 13.31 3.82
CA LEU A 157 3.15 13.73 2.59
C LEU A 157 2.55 15.13 2.72
#